data_10081bebb9af9833406e442d8924dfe7
#
_entry.id   10081bebb9af9833406e442d8924dfe7
#
_cell.length_a   1.000
_cell.length_b   1.000
_cell.length_c   1.000
_cell.angle_alpha   90.00
_cell.angle_beta   90.00
_cell.angle_gamma   90.00
#
_symmetry.space_group_name_H-M   'P 1'
#
loop_
_entity.id
_entity.type
_entity.pdbx_description
1 polymer ?
#
loop_
_entity_poly.entity_id
_entity_poly.type
_entity_poly.pdbx_seq_one_letter_code
_entity_poly.pdbx_strand_id
1 'polypeptide(L)'
;ASDVYKRQPNRNGQLNKVEIEEYLRSTFHLERVLWLDYGYLAGDDTDSHIDTLARFCSPDTIAYVQCRDVNDEHYEELHRMEEQLKTFRTLAGEPYRLLALPMADKIEADGERLPATYANFLIMNDAVLYPTYNQPENDMHAKEVLQMAFPKHEIVGVDCRALIKQHGSLHCVTMQYPIGVIR
;
A
#
# COMPACT_ATOMS: atom_id res chain seq x y z
N ALA A 1 -7.72 -6.06 -3.45
CA ALA A 1 -7.60 -6.63 -2.11
C ALA A 1 -6.31 -7.41 -2.01
N SER A 2 -5.63 -7.31 -0.89
CA SER A 2 -4.45 -8.12 -0.64
C SER A 2 -4.84 -9.58 -0.52
N ASP A 3 -4.03 -10.43 -1.08
CA ASP A 3 -4.39 -11.76 -1.39
C ASP A 3 -3.90 -12.80 -0.37
N VAL A 4 -2.59 -12.86 -0.15
CA VAL A 4 -1.97 -13.89 0.71
C VAL A 4 -2.56 -13.85 2.11
N TYR A 5 -2.74 -12.66 2.67
CA TYR A 5 -3.33 -12.47 3.99
C TYR A 5 -4.76 -13.01 4.11
N LYS A 6 -5.61 -12.76 3.11
CA LYS A 6 -7.01 -13.22 3.15
C LYS A 6 -7.16 -14.71 2.91
N ARG A 7 -6.18 -15.34 2.26
CA ARG A 7 -6.16 -16.78 1.99
C ARG A 7 -5.37 -17.59 3.01
N GLN A 8 -4.82 -16.95 4.04
CA GLN A 8 -4.07 -17.69 5.05
C GLN A 8 -4.93 -18.74 5.73
N PRO A 9 -4.38 -19.95 5.99
CA PRO A 9 -5.12 -21.05 6.64
C PRO A 9 -5.67 -20.70 8.01
N ASN A 10 -4.97 -19.83 8.74
CA ASN A 10 -5.41 -19.36 10.07
C ASN A 10 -6.52 -18.29 10.03
N ARG A 11 -6.87 -17.80 8.84
CA ARG A 11 -7.92 -16.78 8.69
C ARG A 11 -9.15 -17.31 7.96
N ASN A 12 -8.96 -17.88 6.78
CA ASN A 12 -10.03 -18.36 5.92
C ASN A 12 -9.69 -19.74 5.33
N GLY A 13 -9.13 -20.64 6.14
CA GLY A 13 -8.62 -21.94 5.69
C GLY A 13 -9.62 -22.88 5.05
N GLN A 14 -10.92 -22.58 5.14
CA GLN A 14 -11.99 -23.35 4.52
C GLN A 14 -12.43 -22.78 3.16
N LEU A 15 -11.97 -21.58 2.80
CA LEU A 15 -12.36 -20.91 1.56
C LEU A 15 -11.20 -20.87 0.57
N ASN A 16 -11.49 -21.15 -0.69
CA ASN A 16 -10.55 -20.95 -1.79
C ASN A 16 -10.63 -19.49 -2.33
N LYS A 17 -9.74 -19.13 -3.24
CA LYS A 17 -9.65 -17.77 -3.82
C LYS A 17 -10.97 -17.30 -4.44
N VAL A 18 -11.66 -18.20 -5.17
CA VAL A 18 -12.92 -17.87 -5.85
C VAL A 18 -14.03 -17.59 -4.83
N GLU A 19 -14.14 -18.41 -3.80
CA GLU A 19 -15.13 -18.26 -2.72
C GLU A 19 -14.87 -16.97 -1.92
N ILE A 20 -13.60 -16.63 -1.65
CA ILE A 20 -13.23 -15.36 -1.00
C ILE A 20 -13.58 -14.17 -1.91
N GLU A 21 -13.31 -14.25 -3.21
CA GLU A 21 -13.67 -13.19 -4.15
C GLU A 21 -15.18 -12.97 -4.22
N GLU A 22 -15.95 -14.03 -4.30
CA GLU A 22 -17.41 -13.96 -4.32
C GLU A 22 -17.96 -13.35 -3.03
N TYR A 23 -17.42 -13.75 -1.88
CA TYR A 23 -17.76 -13.17 -0.58
C TYR A 23 -17.45 -11.67 -0.51
N LEU A 24 -16.27 -11.25 -0.96
CA LEU A 24 -15.88 -9.84 -0.99
C LEU A 24 -16.79 -9.04 -1.95
N ARG A 25 -17.06 -9.58 -3.14
CA ARG A 25 -17.91 -8.92 -4.13
C ARG A 25 -19.32 -8.72 -3.62
N SER A 26 -19.90 -9.75 -3.00
CA SER A 26 -21.27 -9.69 -2.45
C SER A 26 -21.36 -8.75 -1.25
N THR A 27 -20.39 -8.82 -0.31
CA THR A 27 -20.41 -8.05 0.93
C THR A 27 -20.17 -6.56 0.71
N PHE A 28 -19.24 -6.22 -0.19
CA PHE A 28 -18.87 -4.83 -0.48
C PHE A 28 -19.48 -4.30 -1.77
N HIS A 29 -20.36 -5.06 -2.43
CA HIS A 29 -20.97 -4.71 -3.71
C HIS A 29 -19.94 -4.34 -4.79
N LEU A 30 -18.84 -5.11 -4.86
CA LEU A 30 -17.75 -4.86 -5.79
C LEU A 30 -18.08 -5.46 -7.17
N GLU A 31 -17.78 -4.71 -8.21
CA GLU A 31 -17.85 -5.22 -9.59
C GLU A 31 -16.70 -6.19 -9.88
N ARG A 32 -15.53 -5.95 -9.29
CA ARG A 32 -14.32 -6.73 -9.50
C ARG A 32 -13.36 -6.65 -8.32
N VAL A 33 -12.58 -7.70 -8.13
CA VAL A 33 -11.42 -7.75 -7.23
C VAL A 33 -10.17 -7.91 -8.07
N LEU A 34 -9.15 -7.09 -7.82
CA LEU A 34 -7.82 -7.26 -8.39
C LEU A 34 -6.94 -7.97 -7.35
N TRP A 35 -6.34 -9.07 -7.75
CA TRP A 35 -5.47 -9.87 -6.89
C TRP A 35 -4.01 -9.57 -7.18
N LEU A 36 -3.25 -9.24 -6.14
CA LEU A 36 -1.80 -9.10 -6.20
C LEU A 36 -1.18 -10.35 -5.59
N ASP A 37 -0.39 -11.06 -6.38
CA ASP A 37 0.22 -12.33 -5.98
C ASP A 37 1.68 -12.14 -5.53
N TYR A 38 2.26 -10.98 -5.79
CA TYR A 38 3.63 -10.63 -5.49
C TYR A 38 3.70 -9.37 -4.64
N GLY A 39 4.81 -9.24 -3.92
CA GLY A 39 5.09 -8.09 -3.05
C GLY A 39 5.45 -8.56 -1.65
N TYR A 40 6.47 -7.91 -1.10
CA TYR A 40 7.02 -8.22 0.21
C TYR A 40 7.57 -6.95 0.85
N LEU A 41 7.42 -6.83 2.15
CA LEU A 41 8.03 -5.77 2.96
C LEU A 41 8.59 -6.39 4.24
N ALA A 42 9.91 -6.35 4.41
CA ALA A 42 10.59 -6.86 5.59
C ALA A 42 10.12 -6.11 6.85
N GLY A 43 9.92 -6.84 7.93
CA GLY A 43 9.47 -6.29 9.21
C GLY A 43 7.96 -6.05 9.29
N ASP A 44 7.20 -6.21 8.20
CA ASP A 44 5.73 -6.21 8.25
C ASP A 44 5.26 -7.54 8.85
N ASP A 45 4.69 -7.48 10.05
CA ASP A 45 4.16 -8.66 10.76
C ASP A 45 2.70 -8.96 10.40
N THR A 46 2.12 -8.17 9.49
CA THR A 46 0.72 -8.29 9.06
C THR A 46 0.54 -9.17 7.83
N ASP A 47 1.54 -9.96 7.47
CA ASP A 47 1.53 -10.86 6.31
C ASP A 47 1.26 -10.13 4.98
N SER A 48 1.98 -9.05 4.74
CA SER A 48 1.95 -8.27 3.51
C SER A 48 0.59 -7.64 3.20
N HIS A 49 0.08 -6.83 4.11
CA HIS A 49 -1.12 -6.02 3.84
C HIS A 49 -0.90 -5.10 2.64
N ILE A 50 -1.88 -5.03 1.76
CA ILE A 50 -1.79 -4.27 0.50
C ILE A 50 -1.49 -2.79 0.71
N ASP A 51 -1.91 -2.19 1.81
CA ASP A 51 -1.71 -0.78 2.13
C ASP A 51 -0.26 -0.42 2.48
N THR A 52 0.62 -1.42 2.62
CA THR A 52 2.08 -1.23 2.73
C THR A 52 2.78 -1.30 1.37
N LEU A 53 2.12 -1.78 0.32
CA LEU A 53 2.69 -2.09 -0.98
C LEU A 53 2.11 -1.24 -2.12
N ALA A 54 0.77 -1.20 -2.24
CA ALA A 54 0.09 -0.50 -3.32
C ALA A 54 -1.30 0.00 -2.90
N ARG A 55 -1.70 1.18 -3.38
CA ARG A 55 -2.95 1.85 -3.03
C ARG A 55 -3.62 2.48 -4.24
N PHE A 56 -4.94 2.37 -4.33
CA PHE A 56 -5.72 3.19 -5.24
C PHE A 56 -5.70 4.65 -4.81
N CYS A 57 -5.40 5.55 -5.76
CA CYS A 57 -5.48 6.99 -5.59
C CYS A 57 -6.74 7.57 -6.26
N SER A 58 -7.20 6.91 -7.31
CA SER A 58 -8.42 7.22 -8.06
C SER A 58 -8.92 5.93 -8.75
N PRO A 59 -10.07 5.95 -9.44
CA PRO A 59 -10.58 4.80 -10.19
C PRO A 59 -9.65 4.27 -11.28
N ASP A 60 -8.66 5.05 -11.71
CA ASP A 60 -7.72 4.74 -12.80
C ASP A 60 -6.25 4.85 -12.41
N THR A 61 -5.93 5.19 -11.17
CA THR A 61 -4.55 5.46 -10.71
C THR A 61 -4.21 4.63 -9.47
N ILE A 62 -3.05 3.96 -9.52
CA ILE A 62 -2.48 3.19 -8.41
C ILE A 62 -1.10 3.75 -8.08
N ALA A 63 -0.85 4.08 -6.81
CA ALA A 63 0.48 4.32 -6.28
C ALA A 63 1.02 3.02 -5.67
N TYR A 64 2.30 2.72 -5.88
CA TYR A 64 2.94 1.50 -5.40
C TYR A 64 4.40 1.74 -5.04
N VAL A 65 4.95 0.95 -4.13
CA VAL A 65 6.37 1.03 -3.75
C VAL A 65 7.24 0.38 -4.82
N GLN A 66 8.26 1.10 -5.28
CA GLN A 66 9.25 0.61 -6.23
C GLN A 66 10.63 0.50 -5.58
N CYS A 67 11.21 -0.69 -5.56
CA CYS A 67 12.62 -0.88 -5.21
C CYS A 67 13.47 -0.82 -6.48
N ARG A 68 14.49 0.04 -6.50
CA ARG A 68 15.42 0.19 -7.64
C ARG A 68 16.79 -0.43 -7.40
N ASP A 69 17.12 -0.71 -6.15
CA ASP A 69 18.39 -1.37 -5.80
C ASP A 69 18.23 -2.87 -5.99
N VAL A 70 18.91 -3.40 -7.01
CA VAL A 70 18.92 -4.85 -7.35
C VAL A 70 19.55 -5.72 -6.25
N ASN A 71 20.26 -5.12 -5.31
CA ASN A 71 20.86 -5.83 -4.19
C ASN A 71 19.99 -5.80 -2.91
N ASP A 72 18.90 -5.04 -2.91
CA ASP A 72 17.96 -5.02 -1.79
C ASP A 72 17.09 -6.28 -1.80
N GLU A 73 16.84 -6.84 -0.64
CA GLU A 73 16.03 -8.06 -0.45
C GLU A 73 14.59 -7.95 -1.01
N HIS A 74 14.07 -6.72 -1.18
CA HIS A 74 12.74 -6.48 -1.72
C HIS A 74 12.69 -6.43 -3.25
N TYR A 75 13.85 -6.29 -3.92
CA TYR A 75 13.89 -5.97 -5.35
C TYR A 75 13.07 -6.95 -6.19
N GLU A 76 13.33 -8.24 -6.02
CA GLU A 76 12.70 -9.28 -6.85
C GLU A 76 11.17 -9.28 -6.69
N GLU A 77 10.68 -9.29 -5.45
CA GLU A 77 9.25 -9.34 -5.18
C GLU A 77 8.51 -8.04 -5.56
N LEU A 78 9.12 -6.88 -5.31
CA LEU A 78 8.52 -5.60 -5.71
C LEU A 78 8.58 -5.40 -7.22
N HIS A 79 9.61 -5.90 -7.90
CA HIS A 79 9.67 -5.88 -9.36
C HIS A 79 8.58 -6.77 -9.99
N ARG A 80 8.39 -7.99 -9.47
CA ARG A 80 7.30 -8.88 -9.91
C ARG A 80 5.92 -8.26 -9.65
N MET A 81 5.75 -7.59 -8.53
CA MET A 81 4.53 -6.84 -8.22
C MET A 81 4.28 -5.73 -9.26
N GLU A 82 5.31 -4.96 -9.61
CA GLU A 82 5.21 -3.91 -10.64
C GLU A 82 4.79 -4.49 -11.99
N GLU A 83 5.42 -5.59 -12.43
CA GLU A 83 5.05 -6.25 -13.68
C GLU A 83 3.59 -6.75 -13.66
N GLN A 84 3.13 -7.27 -12.52
CA GLN A 84 1.74 -7.67 -12.37
C GLN A 84 0.80 -6.46 -12.40
N LEU A 85 1.13 -5.35 -11.74
CA LEU A 85 0.34 -4.11 -11.77
C LEU A 85 0.16 -3.58 -13.20
N LYS A 86 1.17 -3.68 -14.06
CA LYS A 86 1.09 -3.30 -15.49
C LYS A 86 0.08 -4.12 -16.28
N THR A 87 -0.27 -5.31 -15.82
CA THR A 87 -1.29 -6.16 -16.46
C THR A 87 -2.71 -5.75 -16.11
N PHE A 88 -2.90 -5.03 -15.01
CA PHE A 88 -4.23 -4.65 -14.54
C PHE A 88 -4.90 -3.66 -15.49
N ARG A 89 -6.21 -3.76 -15.56
CA ARG A 89 -7.04 -2.89 -16.40
C ARG A 89 -8.15 -2.28 -15.55
N THR A 90 -8.52 -1.06 -15.86
CA THR A 90 -9.69 -0.37 -15.29
C THR A 90 -10.99 -1.08 -15.70
N LEU A 91 -12.12 -0.68 -15.16
CA LEU A 91 -13.43 -1.19 -15.61
C LEU A 91 -13.72 -0.85 -17.09
N ALA A 92 -13.11 0.23 -17.58
CA ALA A 92 -13.20 0.61 -19.01
C ALA A 92 -12.24 -0.19 -19.92
N GLY A 93 -11.41 -1.09 -19.35
CA GLY A 93 -10.43 -1.88 -20.10
C GLY A 93 -9.08 -1.19 -20.34
N GLU A 94 -8.91 0.03 -19.87
CA GLU A 94 -7.67 0.81 -20.02
C GLU A 94 -6.62 0.40 -18.97
N PRO A 95 -5.33 0.55 -19.26
CA PRO A 95 -4.29 0.37 -18.25
C PRO A 95 -4.46 1.36 -17.09
N TYR A 96 -4.11 0.94 -15.87
CA TYR A 96 -3.99 1.88 -14.75
C TYR A 96 -2.79 2.80 -14.97
N ARG A 97 -2.95 4.06 -14.58
CA ARG A 97 -1.82 4.97 -14.35
C ARG A 97 -1.10 4.53 -13.09
N LEU A 98 0.15 4.11 -13.24
CA LEU A 98 0.99 3.64 -12.13
C LEU A 98 1.92 4.76 -11.69
N LEU A 99 1.96 5.03 -10.39
CA LEU A 99 2.81 6.05 -9.77
C LEU A 99 3.75 5.35 -8.78
N ALA A 100 5.04 5.33 -9.12
CA ALA A 100 6.06 4.70 -8.31
C ALA A 100 6.46 5.58 -7.12
N LEU A 101 6.17 5.13 -5.91
CA LEU A 101 6.70 5.69 -4.68
C LEU A 101 8.12 5.14 -4.43
N PRO A 102 9.05 5.92 -3.91
CA PRO A 102 10.37 5.41 -3.58
C PRO A 102 10.30 4.34 -2.49
N MET A 103 11.24 3.41 -2.51
CA MET A 103 11.53 2.56 -1.36
C MET A 103 12.23 3.40 -0.30
N ALA A 104 11.82 3.27 0.96
CA ALA A 104 12.58 3.89 2.06
C ALA A 104 13.93 3.19 2.24
N ASP A 105 14.96 3.96 2.54
CA ASP A 105 16.24 3.39 2.94
C ASP A 105 16.07 2.52 4.19
N LYS A 106 16.89 1.51 4.29
CA LYS A 106 16.84 0.53 5.39
C LYS A 106 16.86 1.21 6.76
N ILE A 107 15.86 0.94 7.58
CA ILE A 107 15.79 1.32 8.99
C ILE A 107 15.78 0.04 9.81
N GLU A 108 16.62 -0.01 10.82
CA GLU A 108 16.76 -1.18 11.69
C GLU A 108 16.60 -0.79 13.15
N ALA A 109 16.02 -1.70 13.94
CA ALA A 109 16.05 -1.66 15.39
C ALA A 109 16.19 -3.10 15.92
N ASP A 110 16.97 -3.27 16.96
CA ASP A 110 17.20 -4.55 17.63
C ASP A 110 17.66 -5.69 16.70
N GLY A 111 18.34 -5.32 15.58
CA GLY A 111 18.85 -6.26 14.58
C GLY A 111 17.84 -6.67 13.51
N GLU A 112 16.63 -6.12 13.52
CA GLU A 112 15.59 -6.38 12.53
C GLU A 112 15.31 -5.16 11.66
N ARG A 113 15.01 -5.37 10.38
CA ARG A 113 14.58 -4.33 9.45
C ARG A 113 13.13 -3.95 9.77
N LEU A 114 12.88 -2.64 9.87
CA LEU A 114 11.54 -2.11 10.14
C LEU A 114 10.77 -1.82 8.85
N PRO A 115 9.42 -1.94 8.85
CA PRO A 115 8.57 -1.83 7.65
C PRO A 115 8.32 -0.37 7.25
N ALA A 116 9.36 0.35 6.84
CA ALA A 116 9.24 1.72 6.35
C ALA A 116 8.70 1.73 4.91
N THR A 117 7.54 2.33 4.69
CA THR A 117 6.89 2.38 3.37
C THR A 117 6.08 3.66 3.18
N TYR A 118 6.26 4.33 2.05
CA TYR A 118 5.48 5.52 1.68
C TYR A 118 4.07 5.18 1.13
N ALA A 119 3.77 3.92 0.87
CA ALA A 119 2.43 3.51 0.46
C ALA A 119 1.41 3.54 1.60
N ASN A 120 1.86 3.59 2.84
CA ASN A 120 0.98 3.58 4.02
C ASN A 120 0.44 4.98 4.36
N PHE A 121 -0.02 5.72 3.34
CA PHE A 121 -0.62 7.05 3.48
C PHE A 121 -2.11 7.00 3.79
N LEU A 122 -2.65 8.05 4.40
CA LEU A 122 -4.06 8.23 4.72
C LEU A 122 -4.68 9.32 3.83
N ILE A 123 -5.74 8.98 3.11
CA ILE A 123 -6.50 9.93 2.31
C ILE A 123 -7.61 10.52 3.20
N MET A 124 -7.62 11.84 3.34
CA MET A 124 -8.65 12.61 4.02
C MET A 124 -9.43 13.47 3.01
N ASN A 125 -10.41 14.28 3.49
CA ASN A 125 -11.24 15.08 2.60
C ASN A 125 -10.42 16.09 1.78
N ASP A 126 -9.51 16.82 2.43
CA ASP A 126 -8.76 17.92 1.82
C ASP A 126 -7.25 17.72 1.89
N ALA A 127 -6.78 16.62 2.49
CA ALA A 127 -5.37 16.34 2.70
C ALA A 127 -5.06 14.85 2.49
N VAL A 128 -3.80 14.57 2.16
CA VAL A 128 -3.22 13.23 2.24
C VAL A 128 -2.08 13.29 3.24
N LEU A 129 -2.20 12.54 4.32
CA LEU A 129 -1.12 12.36 5.27
C LEU A 129 -0.25 11.21 4.80
N TYR A 130 1.06 11.41 4.73
CA TYR A 130 1.98 10.34 4.33
C TYR A 130 3.10 10.16 5.34
N PRO A 131 3.58 8.92 5.54
CA PRO A 131 4.66 8.67 6.48
C PRO A 131 5.98 9.27 5.96
N THR A 132 6.76 9.85 6.88
CA THR A 132 8.13 10.27 6.64
C THR A 132 9.07 9.55 7.60
N TYR A 133 10.34 9.40 7.20
CA TYR A 133 11.28 8.57 7.92
C TYR A 133 12.61 9.29 8.20
N ASN A 134 12.64 10.65 8.13
CA ASN A 134 13.85 11.47 8.22
C ASN A 134 14.88 11.13 7.12
N GLN A 135 14.37 10.88 5.92
CA GLN A 135 15.12 10.62 4.70
C GLN A 135 14.75 11.70 3.67
N PRO A 136 15.40 12.89 3.72
CA PRO A 136 14.90 14.08 3.03
C PRO A 136 14.65 13.91 1.53
N GLU A 137 15.49 13.15 0.84
CA GLU A 137 15.34 12.89 -0.60
C GLU A 137 14.15 11.98 -0.89
N ASN A 138 14.03 10.87 -0.17
CA ASN A 138 12.91 9.92 -0.32
C ASN A 138 11.60 10.53 0.17
N ASP A 139 11.60 11.23 1.32
CA ASP A 139 10.44 11.92 1.87
C ASP A 139 9.90 12.97 0.86
N MET A 140 10.80 13.75 0.23
CA MET A 140 10.42 14.74 -0.78
C MET A 140 9.91 14.06 -2.06
N HIS A 141 10.59 13.04 -2.56
CA HIS A 141 10.15 12.31 -3.74
C HIS A 141 8.77 11.66 -3.54
N ALA A 142 8.53 11.05 -2.38
CA ALA A 142 7.21 10.51 -2.04
C ALA A 142 6.13 11.61 -2.04
N LYS A 143 6.43 12.78 -1.48
CA LYS A 143 5.54 13.95 -1.51
C LYS A 143 5.19 14.36 -2.94
N GLU A 144 6.16 14.46 -3.82
CA GLU A 144 5.96 14.85 -5.23
C GLU A 144 5.07 13.84 -5.96
N VAL A 145 5.31 12.55 -5.76
CA VAL A 145 4.48 11.48 -6.36
C VAL A 145 3.05 11.54 -5.85
N LEU A 146 2.85 11.75 -4.55
CA LEU A 146 1.52 11.89 -3.97
C LEU A 146 0.82 13.18 -4.43
N GLN A 147 1.55 14.29 -4.63
CA GLN A 147 0.98 15.50 -5.21
C GLN A 147 0.49 15.30 -6.65
N MET A 148 1.18 14.46 -7.44
CA MET A 148 0.70 14.08 -8.79
C MET A 148 -0.55 13.19 -8.72
N ALA A 149 -0.68 12.36 -7.70
CA ALA A 149 -1.85 11.51 -7.47
C ALA A 149 -3.06 12.31 -6.98
N PHE A 150 -2.82 13.30 -6.13
CA PHE A 150 -3.82 14.09 -5.42
C PHE A 150 -3.61 15.60 -5.63
N PRO A 151 -3.80 16.13 -6.85
CA PRO A 151 -3.42 17.51 -7.19
C PRO A 151 -4.21 18.58 -6.45
N LYS A 152 -5.34 18.23 -5.84
CA LYS A 152 -6.22 19.16 -5.09
C LYS A 152 -6.09 19.03 -3.57
N HIS A 153 -5.32 18.06 -3.07
CA HIS A 153 -5.14 17.83 -1.65
C HIS A 153 -3.84 18.46 -1.16
N GLU A 154 -3.83 18.86 0.09
CA GLU A 154 -2.59 19.17 0.80
C GLU A 154 -1.85 17.86 1.12
N ILE A 155 -0.56 17.77 0.79
CA ILE A 155 0.27 16.59 1.07
C ILE A 155 1.13 16.88 2.31
N VAL A 156 0.78 16.22 3.43
CA VAL A 156 1.35 16.47 4.75
C VAL A 156 2.17 15.27 5.22
N GLY A 157 3.46 15.49 5.48
CA GLY A 157 4.34 14.47 6.03
C GLY A 157 4.17 14.31 7.54
N VAL A 158 4.15 13.06 8.00
CA VAL A 158 4.09 12.69 9.42
C VAL A 158 5.28 11.79 9.74
N ASP A 159 6.09 12.14 10.72
CA ASP A 159 7.23 11.31 11.15
C ASP A 159 6.73 10.01 11.78
N CYS A 160 6.95 8.91 11.09
CA CYS A 160 6.49 7.58 11.48
C CYS A 160 7.60 6.66 12.01
N ARG A 161 8.79 7.18 12.29
CA ARG A 161 9.91 6.39 12.84
C ARG A 161 9.58 5.72 14.19
N ALA A 162 8.69 6.32 14.98
CA ALA A 162 8.22 5.70 16.21
C ALA A 162 7.18 4.60 15.92
N LEU A 163 6.30 4.80 14.92
CA LEU A 163 5.23 3.86 14.59
C LEU A 163 5.78 2.55 14.02
N ILE A 164 6.75 2.62 13.12
CA ILE A 164 7.30 1.40 12.49
C ILE A 164 7.98 0.44 13.47
N LYS A 165 8.33 0.89 14.68
CA LYS A 165 8.87 0.01 15.75
C LYS A 165 7.87 -1.02 16.26
N GLN A 166 6.58 -0.83 16.00
CA GLN A 166 5.53 -1.79 16.31
C GLN A 166 5.02 -2.51 15.04
N HIS A 167 5.87 -2.58 14.00
CA HIS A 167 5.65 -3.32 12.76
C HIS A 167 4.45 -2.84 11.91
N GLY A 168 3.97 -1.62 12.14
CA GLY A 168 2.97 -0.91 11.33
C GLY A 168 3.39 0.52 11.08
N SER A 169 2.73 1.24 10.17
CA SER A 169 3.01 2.64 9.89
C SER A 169 1.75 3.51 10.03
N LEU A 170 1.67 4.64 9.32
CA LEU A 170 0.67 5.68 9.53
C LEU A 170 -0.77 5.17 9.36
N HIS A 171 -1.09 4.55 8.22
CA HIS A 171 -2.43 4.05 7.93
C HIS A 171 -2.86 2.95 8.91
N CYS A 172 -1.92 2.10 9.35
CA CYS A 172 -2.17 1.00 10.25
C CYS A 172 -2.72 1.42 11.62
N VAL A 173 -2.43 2.65 12.07
CA VAL A 173 -2.93 3.19 13.35
C VAL A 173 -4.16 4.08 13.19
N THR A 174 -4.78 4.10 12.01
CA THR A 174 -5.92 4.96 11.71
C THR A 174 -7.21 4.16 11.52
N MET A 175 -8.33 4.84 11.71
CA MET A 175 -9.66 4.32 11.38
C MET A 175 -10.38 5.37 10.55
N GLN A 176 -10.89 4.97 9.38
CA GLN A 176 -11.54 5.87 8.44
C GLN A 176 -13.07 5.69 8.49
N TYR A 177 -13.76 6.79 8.64
CA TYR A 177 -15.22 6.83 8.67
C TYR A 177 -15.76 7.67 7.51
N PRO A 178 -16.79 7.22 6.78
CA PRO A 178 -17.48 8.06 5.80
C PRO A 178 -18.09 9.30 6.41
N ILE A 179 -18.22 10.37 5.62
CA ILE A 179 -18.88 11.61 6.05
C ILE A 179 -20.30 11.30 6.55
N GLY A 180 -20.63 11.84 7.73
CA GLY A 180 -21.96 11.71 8.34
C GLY A 180 -22.16 10.48 9.22
N VAL A 181 -21.17 9.57 9.31
CA VAL A 181 -21.22 8.39 10.21
C VAL A 181 -20.89 8.78 11.64
N ILE A 182 -19.92 9.67 11.85
CA ILE A 182 -19.59 10.23 13.16
C ILE A 182 -20.13 11.66 13.20
N ARG A 183 -20.82 12.00 14.29
CA ARG A 183 -21.36 13.33 14.59
C ARG A 183 -20.53 14.02 15.67
#